data_1a28df43d8f44d19e8c1bce502e23bc5
#
_entry.id   1a28df43d8f44d19e8c1bce502e23bc5
#
_cell.length_a   1.000
_cell.length_b   1.000
_cell.length_c   1.000
_cell.angle_alpha   90.00
_cell.angle_beta   90.00
_cell.angle_gamma   90.00
#
_symmetry.space_group_name_H-M   'P 1'
#
loop_
_entity.id
_entity.type
_entity.pdbx_description
1 polymer ?
#
loop_
_entity_poly.entity_id
_entity_poly.type
_entity_poly.pdbx_seq_one_letter_code
_entity_poly.pdbx_strand_id
1 'polypeptide(L)'
;KGRYLLVFERGEEEFDGIEALMQELDATEHYDGAWALHLMAGLDTGKVSVEAGPRMSGPFSFSYTIEGKSGHGSRPDLANNPLNTFLDFYQSVLLLKGQRANPYYPVTFSIGSIHAGTASNIVPPELTFSGTCRILDFDKVGAFWVTAIDAALRDACRRHGTTCRRHSYTPRDMAVVNNGVCAGIAQKAAVKLFGEGSLASMEPWMASECFSMYLKRAPGLLAFVGTRNPQKGSGADHHNVQFDLDEDSLDIGACHTLQYALDFMD
;
A
#
# COMPACT_ATOMS: atom_id res chain seq x y z
N LYS A 1 7.56 34.70 0.60
CA LYS A 1 8.86 34.31 1.23
C LYS A 1 8.59 33.07 2.09
N GLY A 2 9.31 31.99 1.85
CA GLY A 2 9.19 30.74 2.59
C GLY A 2 10.54 30.10 2.83
N ARG A 3 10.52 28.99 3.56
CA ARG A 3 11.67 28.13 3.84
C ARG A 3 11.39 26.76 3.24
N TYR A 4 12.37 26.16 2.61
CA TYR A 4 12.35 24.77 2.18
C TYR A 4 13.12 23.91 3.15
N LEU A 5 12.53 22.77 3.50
CA LEU A 5 13.19 21.70 4.21
C LEU A 5 13.37 20.54 3.24
N LEU A 6 14.61 20.22 2.91
CA LEU A 6 14.94 19.03 2.12
C LEU A 6 15.14 17.87 3.09
N VAL A 7 14.31 16.84 2.94
CA VAL A 7 14.34 15.66 3.80
C VAL A 7 14.84 14.47 2.99
N PHE A 8 15.88 13.80 3.50
CA PHE A 8 16.45 12.59 2.91
C PHE A 8 16.07 11.42 3.80
N GLU A 9 15.11 10.64 3.35
CA GLU A 9 14.62 9.47 4.08
C GLU A 9 15.55 8.29 3.88
N ARG A 10 15.83 7.58 4.99
CA ARG A 10 16.61 6.36 4.97
C ARG A 10 15.68 5.15 4.89
N GLY A 11 15.93 4.26 3.92
CA GLY A 11 15.31 2.94 3.88
C GLY A 11 13.81 2.96 3.55
N GLU A 12 13.38 3.81 2.61
CA GLU A 12 11.98 3.90 2.19
C GLU A 12 11.45 2.54 1.75
N GLU A 13 12.17 1.78 0.94
CA GLU A 13 11.79 0.46 0.40
C GLU A 13 11.58 -0.61 1.48
N GLU A 14 12.19 -0.45 2.66
CA GLU A 14 12.09 -1.38 3.79
C GLU A 14 11.29 -0.81 4.97
N PHE A 15 10.78 0.41 4.85
CA PHE A 15 10.13 1.18 5.93
C PHE A 15 11.02 1.32 7.17
N ASP A 16 12.36 1.40 6.96
CA ASP A 16 13.34 1.54 8.03
C ASP A 16 13.72 3.00 8.25
N GLY A 17 13.44 3.51 9.43
CA GLY A 17 13.83 4.86 9.85
C GLY A 17 12.76 5.94 9.73
N ILE A 18 11.66 5.74 9.01
CA ILE A 18 10.62 6.77 8.87
C ILE A 18 10.01 7.20 10.21
N GLU A 19 9.79 6.26 11.14
CA GLU A 19 9.20 6.59 12.44
C GLU A 19 10.12 7.49 13.27
N ALA A 20 11.44 7.21 13.28
CA ALA A 20 12.43 8.04 13.97
C ALA A 20 12.55 9.42 13.31
N LEU A 21 12.55 9.49 11.99
CA LEU A 21 12.57 10.73 11.24
C LEU A 21 11.34 11.59 11.52
N MET A 22 10.15 10.99 11.57
CA MET A 22 8.92 11.71 11.91
C MET A 22 8.96 12.26 13.34
N GLN A 23 9.50 11.51 14.31
CA GLN A 23 9.67 11.99 15.70
C GLN A 23 10.61 13.20 15.76
N GLU A 24 11.72 13.17 15.02
CA GLU A 24 12.66 14.29 14.95
C GLU A 24 12.02 15.52 14.32
N LEU A 25 11.31 15.35 13.18
CA LEU A 25 10.61 16.43 12.51
C LEU A 25 9.50 17.03 13.40
N ASP A 26 8.73 16.21 14.09
CA ASP A 26 7.67 16.67 14.99
C ASP A 26 8.24 17.48 16.17
N ALA A 27 9.48 17.20 16.61
CA ALA A 27 10.14 17.89 17.70
C ALA A 27 10.84 19.19 17.28
N THR A 28 11.29 19.29 16.04
CA THR A 28 12.20 20.36 15.60
C THR A 28 11.62 21.29 14.55
N GLU A 29 10.59 20.85 13.81
CA GLU A 29 10.10 21.55 12.63
C GLU A 29 8.57 21.71 12.63
N HIS A 30 8.14 22.78 11.97
CA HIS A 30 6.76 22.97 11.52
C HIS A 30 6.78 23.25 10.01
N TYR A 31 5.90 22.60 9.26
CA TYR A 31 5.79 22.81 7.82
C TYR A 31 4.31 22.90 7.40
N ASP A 32 4.04 23.82 6.46
CA ASP A 32 2.70 24.15 5.97
C ASP A 32 2.28 23.27 4.80
N GLY A 33 3.22 22.56 4.19
CA GLY A 33 2.98 21.65 3.08
C GLY A 33 4.07 20.62 2.89
N ALA A 34 3.74 19.52 2.22
CA ALA A 34 4.65 18.45 1.88
C ALA A 34 4.58 18.10 0.39
N TRP A 35 5.74 17.81 -0.20
CA TRP A 35 5.90 17.42 -1.59
C TRP A 35 6.87 16.26 -1.69
N ALA A 36 6.51 15.28 -2.50
CA ALA A 36 7.43 14.27 -2.99
C ALA A 36 7.09 13.91 -4.44
N LEU A 37 8.00 13.21 -5.11
CA LEU A 37 7.75 12.62 -6.41
C LEU A 37 8.25 11.18 -6.44
N HIS A 38 7.56 10.35 -7.20
CA HIS A 38 7.94 8.99 -7.50
C HIS A 38 8.09 8.81 -9.01
N LEU A 39 9.16 8.17 -9.44
CA LEU A 39 9.34 7.80 -10.85
C LEU A 39 8.38 6.67 -11.21
N MET A 40 7.78 6.72 -12.40
CA MET A 40 6.75 5.75 -12.79
C MET A 40 7.06 5.12 -14.15
N ALA A 41 7.46 3.85 -14.11
CA ALA A 41 7.83 3.09 -15.30
C ALA A 41 6.67 2.87 -16.30
N GLY A 42 5.43 2.89 -15.82
CA GLY A 42 4.23 2.75 -16.66
C GLY A 42 3.81 4.03 -17.37
N LEU A 43 4.43 5.18 -17.07
CA LEU A 43 4.09 6.49 -17.61
C LEU A 43 5.21 6.98 -18.55
N ASP A 44 4.84 7.54 -19.69
CA ASP A 44 5.83 8.02 -20.69
C ASP A 44 6.64 9.20 -20.14
N THR A 45 7.93 9.25 -20.50
CA THR A 45 8.79 10.42 -20.24
C THR A 45 8.14 11.68 -20.81
N GLY A 46 8.20 12.78 -20.06
CA GLY A 46 7.48 14.01 -20.40
C GLY A 46 6.08 14.12 -19.81
N LYS A 47 5.59 13.06 -19.16
CA LYS A 47 4.29 13.05 -18.48
C LYS A 47 4.45 13.11 -16.98
N VAL A 48 3.50 13.80 -16.33
CA VAL A 48 3.37 13.83 -14.87
C VAL A 48 1.91 13.60 -14.47
N SER A 49 1.69 12.84 -13.41
CA SER A 49 0.38 12.69 -12.78
C SER A 49 0.40 13.29 -11.39
N VAL A 50 -0.47 14.28 -11.17
CA VAL A 50 -0.57 15.06 -9.93
C VAL A 50 -2.03 15.22 -9.52
N GLU A 51 -2.77 14.12 -9.60
CA GLU A 51 -4.20 14.07 -9.33
C GLU A 51 -4.48 14.12 -7.82
N ALA A 52 -5.61 14.71 -7.47
CA ALA A 52 -6.11 14.74 -6.10
C ALA A 52 -6.68 13.39 -5.67
N GLY A 53 -6.79 13.19 -4.35
CA GLY A 53 -7.39 12.00 -3.77
C GLY A 53 -6.42 10.84 -3.58
N PRO A 54 -6.93 9.61 -3.36
CA PRO A 54 -6.10 8.45 -3.11
C PRO A 54 -5.17 8.12 -4.29
N ARG A 55 -3.87 7.96 -4.01
CA ARG A 55 -2.86 7.65 -5.03
C ARG A 55 -2.10 6.36 -4.74
N MET A 56 -1.81 6.06 -3.45
CA MET A 56 -1.20 4.79 -3.06
C MET A 56 -1.87 4.22 -1.82
N SER A 57 -1.78 2.90 -1.64
CA SER A 57 -2.49 2.19 -0.58
C SER A 57 -1.70 2.12 0.73
N GLY A 58 -2.42 1.98 1.83
CA GLY A 58 -1.83 1.56 3.11
C GLY A 58 -1.76 0.03 3.20
N PRO A 59 -0.64 -0.53 3.71
CA PRO A 59 -0.47 -1.96 3.86
C PRO A 59 -1.12 -2.46 5.15
N PHE A 60 -1.66 -3.67 5.08
CA PHE A 60 -2.14 -4.40 6.22
C PHE A 60 -1.67 -5.85 6.11
N SER A 61 -0.71 -6.24 6.92
CA SER A 61 -0.17 -7.60 6.93
C SER A 61 -0.64 -8.36 8.16
N PHE A 62 -0.84 -9.67 8.01
CA PHE A 62 -1.26 -10.54 9.08
C PHE A 62 -0.65 -11.93 8.95
N SER A 63 -0.43 -12.57 10.10
CA SER A 63 0.05 -13.96 10.17
C SER A 63 -0.57 -14.67 11.38
N TYR A 64 -1.02 -15.90 11.16
CA TYR A 64 -1.70 -16.73 12.16
C TYR A 64 -1.27 -18.18 12.07
N THR A 65 -1.34 -18.88 13.20
CA THR A 65 -1.45 -20.35 13.24
C THR A 65 -2.85 -20.72 13.69
N ILE A 66 -3.52 -21.58 12.94
CA ILE A 66 -4.75 -22.27 13.34
C ILE A 66 -4.33 -23.58 14.00
N GLU A 67 -4.74 -23.79 15.24
CA GLU A 67 -4.43 -24.97 16.04
C GLU A 67 -5.68 -25.87 16.09
N GLY A 68 -5.53 -27.10 15.61
CA GLY A 68 -6.57 -28.09 15.54
C GLY A 68 -6.24 -29.33 16.38
N LYS A 69 -6.85 -30.46 16.02
CA LYS A 69 -6.59 -31.75 16.61
C LYS A 69 -6.21 -32.74 15.52
N SER A 70 -5.00 -33.30 15.62
CA SER A 70 -4.52 -34.31 14.68
C SER A 70 -5.35 -35.62 14.77
N GLY A 71 -5.37 -36.35 13.65
CA GLY A 71 -6.04 -37.65 13.57
C GLY A 71 -5.65 -38.45 12.34
N HIS A 72 -6.02 -39.70 12.30
CA HIS A 72 -5.80 -40.55 11.13
C HIS A 72 -6.75 -40.14 9.99
N GLY A 73 -6.25 -40.04 8.76
CA GLY A 73 -7.02 -39.57 7.60
C GLY A 73 -8.26 -40.40 7.28
N SER A 74 -8.32 -41.70 7.73
CA SER A 74 -9.51 -42.56 7.59
C SER A 74 -10.60 -42.27 8.64
N ARG A 75 -10.30 -41.52 9.70
CA ARG A 75 -11.23 -41.17 10.78
C ARG A 75 -11.20 -39.67 11.05
N PRO A 76 -11.54 -38.83 10.04
CA PRO A 76 -11.53 -37.37 10.17
C PRO A 76 -12.55 -36.85 11.20
N ASP A 77 -13.54 -37.65 11.53
CA ASP A 77 -14.55 -37.40 12.57
C ASP A 77 -13.96 -37.31 13.99
N LEU A 78 -12.76 -37.85 14.22
CA LEU A 78 -12.04 -37.79 15.50
C LEU A 78 -11.02 -36.65 15.59
N ALA A 79 -10.89 -35.88 14.52
CA ALA A 79 -9.93 -34.78 14.38
C ALA A 79 -10.64 -33.43 14.25
N ASN A 80 -9.91 -32.33 14.47
CA ASN A 80 -10.34 -30.97 14.12
C ASN A 80 -9.34 -30.42 13.10
N ASN A 81 -9.72 -30.48 11.83
CA ASN A 81 -8.79 -30.14 10.74
C ASN A 81 -8.62 -28.64 10.55
N PRO A 82 -7.43 -28.06 10.78
CA PRO A 82 -7.20 -26.62 10.59
C PRO A 82 -7.32 -26.16 9.12
N LEU A 83 -7.20 -27.08 8.15
CA LEU A 83 -7.45 -26.79 6.73
C LEU A 83 -8.92 -26.41 6.50
N ASN A 84 -9.87 -27.08 7.15
CA ASN A 84 -11.29 -26.73 7.02
C ASN A 84 -11.57 -25.35 7.58
N THR A 85 -10.95 -25.00 8.70
CA THR A 85 -11.04 -23.67 9.29
C THR A 85 -10.47 -22.59 8.35
N PHE A 86 -9.31 -22.87 7.76
CA PHE A 86 -8.69 -21.93 6.82
C PHE A 86 -9.57 -21.73 5.57
N LEU A 87 -10.12 -22.78 4.99
CA LEU A 87 -11.00 -22.67 3.82
C LEU A 87 -12.26 -21.84 4.13
N ASP A 88 -12.89 -22.09 5.28
CA ASP A 88 -14.06 -21.32 5.72
C ASP A 88 -13.73 -19.85 5.97
N PHE A 89 -12.61 -19.57 6.62
CA PHE A 89 -12.08 -18.21 6.78
C PHE A 89 -11.88 -17.53 5.44
N TYR A 90 -11.15 -18.17 4.53
CA TYR A 90 -10.82 -17.60 3.23
C TYR A 90 -12.08 -17.27 2.41
N GLN A 91 -13.02 -18.22 2.34
CA GLN A 91 -14.30 -18.02 1.67
C GLN A 91 -15.13 -16.90 2.32
N SER A 92 -15.15 -16.83 3.64
CA SER A 92 -15.84 -15.78 4.38
C SER A 92 -15.30 -14.38 4.03
N VAL A 93 -13.97 -14.21 3.93
CA VAL A 93 -13.37 -12.93 3.54
C VAL A 93 -13.71 -12.57 2.09
N LEU A 94 -13.69 -13.55 1.16
CA LEU A 94 -14.09 -13.31 -0.23
C LEU A 94 -15.56 -12.91 -0.36
N LEU A 95 -16.46 -13.52 0.41
CA LEU A 95 -17.87 -13.15 0.46
C LEU A 95 -18.05 -11.75 1.05
N LEU A 96 -17.35 -11.43 2.14
CA LEU A 96 -17.35 -10.07 2.70
C LEU A 96 -16.87 -9.05 1.66
N LYS A 97 -15.81 -9.36 0.93
CA LYS A 97 -15.31 -8.50 -0.15
C LYS A 97 -16.36 -8.27 -1.24
N GLY A 98 -17.08 -9.31 -1.65
CA GLY A 98 -18.11 -9.21 -2.68
C GLY A 98 -19.39 -8.50 -2.22
N GLN A 99 -19.74 -8.54 -0.93
CA GLN A 99 -21.03 -8.08 -0.41
C GLN A 99 -20.94 -6.80 0.44
N ARG A 100 -19.78 -6.52 1.06
CA ARG A 100 -19.63 -5.44 2.02
C ARG A 100 -18.58 -4.41 1.62
N ALA A 101 -17.71 -4.71 0.65
CA ALA A 101 -16.76 -3.74 0.13
C ALA A 101 -17.51 -2.66 -0.66
N ASN A 102 -17.23 -1.39 -0.36
CA ASN A 102 -17.71 -0.30 -1.18
C ASN A 102 -16.87 -0.27 -2.47
N PRO A 103 -17.47 -0.39 -3.67
CA PRO A 103 -16.73 -0.43 -4.94
C PRO A 103 -15.91 0.84 -5.23
N TYR A 104 -16.26 1.96 -4.61
CA TYR A 104 -15.49 3.22 -4.73
C TYR A 104 -14.22 3.26 -3.90
N TYR A 105 -14.05 2.32 -2.95
CA TYR A 105 -12.87 2.23 -2.08
C TYR A 105 -12.25 0.84 -2.21
N PRO A 106 -11.46 0.59 -3.25
CA PRO A 106 -10.92 -0.72 -3.54
C PRO A 106 -10.00 -1.22 -2.42
N VAL A 107 -10.15 -2.51 -2.13
CA VAL A 107 -9.36 -3.24 -1.15
C VAL A 107 -8.88 -4.54 -1.79
N THR A 108 -7.60 -4.85 -1.67
CA THR A 108 -7.08 -6.17 -2.06
C THR A 108 -6.97 -7.07 -0.82
N PHE A 109 -7.06 -8.38 -1.04
CA PHE A 109 -6.81 -9.41 -0.05
C PHE A 109 -6.09 -10.56 -0.72
N SER A 110 -4.94 -10.95 -0.16
CA SER A 110 -4.11 -12.02 -0.71
C SER A 110 -3.48 -12.84 0.41
N ILE A 111 -3.42 -14.16 0.21
CA ILE A 111 -2.66 -15.07 1.05
C ILE A 111 -1.38 -15.42 0.30
N GLY A 112 -0.23 -15.09 0.89
CA GLY A 112 1.09 -15.30 0.29
C GLY A 112 1.77 -16.59 0.74
N SER A 113 1.37 -17.14 1.90
CA SER A 113 2.01 -18.34 2.47
C SER A 113 1.02 -19.19 3.23
N ILE A 114 1.09 -20.52 3.04
CA ILE A 114 0.33 -21.53 3.80
C ILE A 114 1.23 -22.72 4.03
N HIS A 115 1.32 -23.19 5.28
CA HIS A 115 2.07 -24.38 5.67
C HIS A 115 1.23 -25.27 6.58
N ALA A 116 1.03 -26.54 6.20
CA ALA A 116 0.31 -27.53 7.00
C ALA A 116 0.71 -28.95 6.60
N GLY A 117 0.83 -29.82 7.59
CA GLY A 117 0.99 -31.27 7.42
C GLY A 117 2.31 -31.70 6.79
N THR A 118 2.61 -33.01 6.96
CA THR A 118 3.83 -33.63 6.43
C THR A 118 3.53 -35.01 5.78
N ALA A 119 2.32 -35.54 5.97
CA ALA A 119 1.92 -36.85 5.45
C ALA A 119 0.47 -36.85 4.98
N SER A 120 0.19 -37.52 3.86
CA SER A 120 -1.12 -37.53 3.20
C SER A 120 -2.23 -38.25 3.99
N ASN A 121 -1.89 -39.14 4.91
CA ASN A 121 -2.81 -39.93 5.70
C ASN A 121 -3.00 -39.42 7.14
N ILE A 122 -2.51 -38.21 7.46
CA ILE A 122 -2.60 -37.59 8.78
C ILE A 122 -3.28 -36.24 8.66
N VAL A 123 -4.34 -36.01 9.42
CA VAL A 123 -4.90 -34.66 9.62
C VAL A 123 -3.87 -33.85 10.42
N PRO A 124 -3.39 -32.70 9.92
CA PRO A 124 -2.35 -31.92 10.61
C PRO A 124 -2.88 -31.33 11.91
N PRO A 125 -2.01 -31.18 12.95
CA PRO A 125 -2.39 -30.51 14.19
C PRO A 125 -2.52 -29.01 14.06
N GLU A 126 -1.84 -28.43 13.09
CA GLU A 126 -1.81 -26.98 12.89
C GLU A 126 -1.66 -26.59 11.41
N LEU A 127 -2.05 -25.36 11.10
CA LEU A 127 -1.82 -24.68 9.83
C LEU A 127 -1.37 -23.26 10.10
N THR A 128 -0.22 -22.87 9.57
CA THR A 128 0.28 -21.50 9.61
C THR A 128 0.07 -20.82 8.26
N PHE A 129 -0.40 -19.58 8.27
CA PHE A 129 -0.57 -18.78 7.06
C PHE A 129 -0.25 -17.32 7.30
N SER A 130 0.11 -16.64 6.22
CA SER A 130 0.28 -15.19 6.20
C SER A 130 -0.33 -14.59 4.94
N GLY A 131 -0.78 -13.36 5.08
CA GLY A 131 -1.41 -12.63 3.99
C GLY A 131 -1.28 -11.12 4.14
N THR A 132 -1.73 -10.44 3.10
CA THR A 132 -1.77 -8.99 3.06
C THR A 132 -3.12 -8.49 2.54
N CYS A 133 -3.48 -7.31 3.01
CA CYS A 133 -4.57 -6.53 2.50
C CYS A 133 -4.01 -5.14 2.14
N ARG A 134 -4.44 -4.57 1.03
CA ARG A 134 -4.09 -3.21 0.64
C ARG A 134 -5.36 -2.37 0.66
N ILE A 135 -5.32 -1.24 1.33
CA ILE A 135 -6.46 -0.37 1.57
C ILE A 135 -6.12 1.02 1.03
N LEU A 136 -6.86 1.45 0.01
CA LEU A 136 -6.60 2.71 -0.67
C LEU A 136 -7.08 3.92 0.14
N ASP A 137 -8.11 3.75 0.96
CA ASP A 137 -8.67 4.80 1.82
C ASP A 137 -8.99 4.23 3.20
N PHE A 138 -8.05 4.44 4.14
CA PHE A 138 -8.18 3.94 5.51
C PHE A 138 -9.29 4.64 6.29
N ASP A 139 -9.53 5.92 6.05
CA ASP A 139 -10.56 6.69 6.76
C ASP A 139 -11.96 6.16 6.44
N LYS A 140 -12.18 5.71 5.21
CA LYS A 140 -13.49 5.24 4.75
C LYS A 140 -13.76 3.77 5.07
N VAL A 141 -12.76 2.91 4.93
CA VAL A 141 -12.98 1.46 4.98
C VAL A 141 -11.99 0.70 5.86
N GLY A 142 -10.93 1.33 6.35
CA GLY A 142 -9.86 0.66 7.10
C GLY A 142 -10.36 -0.04 8.36
N ALA A 143 -11.10 0.65 9.22
CA ALA A 143 -11.62 0.12 10.48
C ALA A 143 -12.48 -1.14 10.26
N PHE A 144 -13.31 -1.15 9.21
CA PHE A 144 -14.13 -2.31 8.86
C PHE A 144 -13.24 -3.51 8.50
N TRP A 145 -12.29 -3.36 7.56
CA TRP A 145 -11.47 -4.47 7.09
C TRP A 145 -10.54 -5.03 8.16
N VAL A 146 -9.93 -4.15 8.95
CA VAL A 146 -9.10 -4.56 10.09
C VAL A 146 -9.90 -5.41 11.08
N THR A 147 -11.15 -5.06 11.36
CA THR A 147 -11.99 -5.84 12.27
C THR A 147 -12.53 -7.12 11.62
N ALA A 148 -12.98 -7.05 10.36
CA ALA A 148 -13.68 -8.12 9.69
C ALA A 148 -12.79 -9.35 9.42
N ILE A 149 -11.51 -9.15 9.08
CA ILE A 149 -10.58 -10.25 8.81
C ILE A 149 -10.33 -11.08 10.08
N ASP A 150 -10.04 -10.44 11.21
CA ASP A 150 -9.84 -11.14 12.48
C ASP A 150 -11.12 -11.86 12.97
N ALA A 151 -12.26 -11.17 12.84
CA ALA A 151 -13.56 -11.75 13.21
C ALA A 151 -13.89 -12.98 12.35
N ALA A 152 -13.69 -12.93 11.04
CA ALA A 152 -13.93 -14.07 10.15
C ALA A 152 -13.10 -15.29 10.53
N LEU A 153 -11.83 -15.11 10.91
CA LEU A 153 -10.99 -16.21 11.37
C LEU A 153 -11.47 -16.80 12.69
N ARG A 154 -11.81 -15.97 13.68
CA ARG A 154 -12.32 -16.41 14.98
C ARG A 154 -13.65 -17.16 14.83
N ASP A 155 -14.51 -16.69 13.93
CA ASP A 155 -15.80 -17.34 13.66
C ASP A 155 -15.61 -18.70 13.00
N ALA A 156 -14.69 -18.82 12.04
CA ALA A 156 -14.31 -20.09 11.45
C ALA A 156 -13.73 -21.06 12.49
N CYS A 157 -12.84 -20.60 13.37
CA CYS A 157 -12.30 -21.40 14.46
C CYS A 157 -13.42 -21.97 15.35
N ARG A 158 -14.39 -21.15 15.74
CA ARG A 158 -15.52 -21.62 16.56
C ARG A 158 -16.36 -22.69 15.85
N ARG A 159 -16.63 -22.52 14.54
CA ARG A 159 -17.41 -23.50 13.77
C ARG A 159 -16.71 -24.85 13.64
N HIS A 160 -15.38 -24.86 13.54
CA HIS A 160 -14.60 -26.07 13.31
C HIS A 160 -13.93 -26.64 14.57
N GLY A 161 -14.20 -26.05 15.75
CA GLY A 161 -13.63 -26.53 17.02
C GLY A 161 -12.10 -26.40 17.09
N THR A 162 -11.54 -25.41 16.42
CA THR A 162 -10.11 -25.06 16.43
C THR A 162 -9.87 -23.77 17.20
N THR A 163 -8.60 -23.44 17.44
CA THR A 163 -8.19 -22.13 17.97
C THR A 163 -7.26 -21.43 17.00
N CYS A 164 -7.00 -20.15 17.21
CA CYS A 164 -6.01 -19.44 16.42
C CYS A 164 -5.08 -18.61 17.31
N ARG A 165 -3.80 -18.63 16.95
CA ARG A 165 -2.74 -17.81 17.55
C ARG A 165 -2.25 -16.80 16.53
N ARG A 166 -2.31 -15.53 16.88
CA ARG A 166 -1.83 -14.42 16.06
C ARG A 166 -0.32 -14.24 16.23
N HIS A 167 0.43 -14.18 15.14
CA HIS A 167 1.86 -13.83 15.15
C HIS A 167 2.07 -12.36 14.85
N SER A 168 1.38 -11.87 13.81
CA SER A 168 1.38 -10.46 13.47
C SER A 168 0.01 -9.99 12.98
N TYR A 169 -0.27 -8.71 13.18
CA TYR A 169 -1.48 -8.05 12.71
C TYR A 169 -1.20 -6.55 12.66
N THR A 170 -0.70 -6.10 11.54
CA THR A 170 -0.13 -4.76 11.41
C THR A 170 -0.86 -3.95 10.34
N PRO A 171 -2.07 -3.43 10.66
CA PRO A 171 -2.67 -2.42 9.80
C PRO A 171 -1.83 -1.14 9.90
N ARG A 172 -1.40 -0.62 8.76
CA ARG A 172 -0.71 0.66 8.67
C ARG A 172 -1.56 1.60 7.82
N ASP A 173 -2.07 2.65 8.44
CA ASP A 173 -2.70 3.75 7.71
C ASP A 173 -1.62 4.61 7.06
N MET A 174 -1.13 4.13 5.94
CA MET A 174 -0.09 4.74 5.12
C MET A 174 -0.59 4.99 3.69
N ALA A 175 -1.89 5.17 3.51
CA ALA A 175 -2.44 5.56 2.23
C ALA A 175 -1.98 6.99 1.85
N VAL A 176 -1.46 7.14 0.64
CA VAL A 176 -1.13 8.46 0.08
C VAL A 176 -2.40 9.05 -0.51
N VAL A 177 -2.88 10.13 0.10
CA VAL A 177 -4.07 10.87 -0.34
C VAL A 177 -3.67 12.31 -0.64
N ASN A 178 -3.56 12.63 -1.91
CA ASN A 178 -3.16 13.97 -2.37
C ASN A 178 -4.23 15.01 -2.03
N ASN A 179 -3.79 16.12 -1.44
CA ASN A 179 -4.64 17.26 -1.15
C ASN A 179 -5.07 17.96 -2.45
N GLY A 180 -6.36 18.31 -2.58
CA GLY A 180 -6.91 18.87 -3.80
C GLY A 180 -6.35 20.26 -4.16
N VAL A 181 -6.05 21.10 -3.16
CA VAL A 181 -5.43 22.42 -3.40
C VAL A 181 -4.00 22.25 -3.88
N CYS A 182 -3.22 21.42 -3.22
CA CYS A 182 -1.85 21.10 -3.61
C CYS A 182 -1.78 20.49 -5.01
N ALA A 183 -2.70 19.58 -5.34
CA ALA A 183 -2.81 19.00 -6.67
C ALA A 183 -3.10 20.07 -7.74
N GLY A 184 -4.00 21.01 -7.45
CA GLY A 184 -4.28 22.13 -8.37
C GLY A 184 -3.09 23.05 -8.60
N ILE A 185 -2.26 23.30 -7.58
CA ILE A 185 -1.00 24.05 -7.72
C ILE A 185 -0.03 23.26 -8.60
N ALA A 186 0.15 21.96 -8.32
CA ALA A 186 1.06 21.12 -9.07
C ALA A 186 0.67 20.97 -10.55
N GLN A 187 -0.63 20.87 -10.87
CA GLN A 187 -1.12 20.86 -12.25
C GLN A 187 -0.78 22.15 -12.98
N LYS A 188 -1.00 23.31 -12.36
CA LYS A 188 -0.65 24.61 -12.94
C LYS A 188 0.85 24.74 -13.15
N ALA A 189 1.67 24.29 -12.19
CA ALA A 189 3.12 24.29 -12.31
C ALA A 189 3.60 23.41 -13.49
N ALA A 190 3.05 22.22 -13.65
CA ALA A 190 3.36 21.33 -14.77
C ALA A 190 2.99 21.95 -16.13
N VAL A 191 1.78 22.53 -16.24
CA VAL A 191 1.32 23.19 -17.47
C VAL A 191 2.19 24.41 -17.78
N LYS A 192 2.57 25.19 -16.80
CA LYS A 192 3.43 26.36 -16.94
C LYS A 192 4.82 26.02 -17.50
N LEU A 193 5.39 24.89 -17.06
CA LEU A 193 6.72 24.46 -17.49
C LEU A 193 6.72 23.66 -18.79
N PHE A 194 5.77 22.76 -18.96
CA PHE A 194 5.82 21.72 -19.99
C PHE A 194 4.61 21.70 -20.93
N GLY A 195 3.64 22.61 -20.70
CA GLY A 195 2.39 22.68 -21.46
C GLY A 195 1.33 21.67 -21.01
N GLU A 196 0.08 21.85 -21.47
CA GLU A 196 -1.07 21.00 -21.08
C GLU A 196 -0.86 19.50 -21.41
N GLY A 197 -0.15 19.23 -22.49
CA GLY A 197 0.17 17.86 -22.92
C GLY A 197 1.06 17.07 -21.95
N SER A 198 1.64 17.71 -20.92
CA SER A 198 2.44 17.03 -19.89
C SER A 198 1.60 16.32 -18.84
N LEU A 199 0.35 16.74 -18.63
CA LEU A 199 -0.52 16.09 -17.65
C LEU A 199 -1.01 14.73 -18.16
N ALA A 200 -0.97 13.75 -17.29
CA ALA A 200 -1.51 12.42 -17.53
C ALA A 200 -2.37 11.96 -16.36
N SER A 201 -3.42 11.23 -16.66
CA SER A 201 -4.19 10.50 -15.66
C SER A 201 -3.58 9.12 -15.42
N MET A 202 -3.51 8.72 -14.16
CA MET A 202 -3.00 7.43 -13.75
C MET A 202 -3.92 6.84 -12.66
N GLU A 203 -4.29 5.58 -12.82
CA GLU A 203 -5.01 4.86 -11.76
C GLU A 203 -4.18 4.82 -10.47
N PRO A 204 -4.84 4.84 -9.30
CA PRO A 204 -4.15 4.69 -8.04
C PRO A 204 -3.32 3.41 -7.98
N TRP A 205 -2.10 3.50 -7.49
CA TRP A 205 -1.21 2.37 -7.37
C TRP A 205 -1.38 1.68 -6.01
N MET A 206 -1.55 0.35 -6.02
CA MET A 206 -1.78 -0.42 -4.78
C MET A 206 -0.49 -0.72 -4.00
N ALA A 207 0.64 -0.11 -4.36
CA ALA A 207 1.85 -0.07 -3.54
C ALA A 207 1.68 0.88 -2.34
N SER A 208 2.64 0.88 -1.44
CA SER A 208 2.66 1.72 -0.23
C SER A 208 3.87 2.64 -0.26
N GLU A 209 3.77 3.78 0.43
CA GLU A 209 4.78 4.83 0.39
C GLU A 209 4.86 5.53 1.77
N CYS A 210 6.08 5.70 2.28
CA CYS A 210 6.34 6.37 3.55
C CYS A 210 5.90 7.84 3.55
N PHE A 211 5.85 8.47 2.39
CA PHE A 211 5.42 9.86 2.24
C PHE A 211 4.03 10.14 2.83
N SER A 212 3.18 9.13 2.93
CA SER A 212 1.89 9.21 3.64
C SER A 212 2.02 9.75 5.07
N MET A 213 3.15 9.53 5.74
CA MET A 213 3.40 10.00 7.10
C MET A 213 3.54 11.53 7.18
N TYR A 214 4.07 12.15 6.12
CA TYR A 214 4.13 13.61 5.99
C TYR A 214 2.75 14.20 5.74
N LEU A 215 1.93 13.52 4.92
CA LEU A 215 0.57 13.98 4.60
C LEU A 215 -0.38 13.95 5.80
N LYS A 216 -0.06 13.20 6.84
CA LYS A 216 -0.81 13.23 8.12
C LYS A 216 -0.54 14.48 8.95
N ARG A 217 0.51 15.23 8.62
CA ARG A 217 0.97 16.41 9.36
C ARG A 217 0.69 17.70 8.65
N ALA A 218 0.75 17.69 7.31
CA ALA A 218 0.50 18.85 6.49
C ALA A 218 -0.19 18.47 5.18
N PRO A 219 -0.94 19.38 4.55
CA PRO A 219 -1.42 19.17 3.19
C PRO A 219 -0.26 18.99 2.22
N GLY A 220 -0.43 18.16 1.22
CA GLY A 220 0.64 17.90 0.25
C GLY A 220 0.22 16.95 -0.85
N LEU A 221 1.17 16.54 -1.65
CA LEU A 221 0.95 15.52 -2.66
C LEU A 221 2.22 14.77 -3.03
N LEU A 222 2.02 13.54 -3.47
CA LEU A 222 2.99 12.75 -4.21
C LEU A 222 2.70 12.89 -5.70
N ALA A 223 3.69 13.36 -6.46
CA ALA A 223 3.65 13.43 -7.90
C ALA A 223 4.23 12.13 -8.50
N PHE A 224 3.67 11.66 -9.61
CA PHE A 224 4.28 10.60 -10.42
C PHE A 224 4.90 11.21 -11.68
N VAL A 225 6.16 10.89 -11.93
CA VAL A 225 6.92 11.36 -13.10
C VAL A 225 7.22 10.19 -14.02
N GLY A 226 6.79 10.29 -15.27
CA GLY A 226 6.96 9.23 -16.25
C GLY A 226 8.41 9.04 -16.67
N THR A 227 8.83 7.77 -16.76
CA THR A 227 10.19 7.38 -17.13
C THR A 227 10.23 6.40 -18.31
N ARG A 228 9.07 6.06 -18.88
CA ARG A 228 8.99 5.11 -19.98
C ARG A 228 9.43 5.74 -21.30
N ASN A 229 10.46 5.16 -21.89
CA ASN A 229 10.90 5.48 -23.24
C ASN A 229 11.45 4.20 -23.90
N PRO A 230 10.59 3.45 -24.62
CA PRO A 230 11.00 2.20 -25.27
C PRO A 230 12.17 2.37 -26.26
N GLN A 231 12.34 3.56 -26.84
CA GLN A 231 13.45 3.84 -27.77
C GLN A 231 14.81 3.92 -27.05
N LYS A 232 14.81 4.27 -25.76
CA LYS A 232 15.99 4.27 -24.88
C LYS A 232 16.09 2.99 -24.02
N GLY A 233 15.16 2.03 -24.18
CA GLY A 233 15.17 0.76 -23.47
C GLY A 233 14.48 0.79 -22.09
N SER A 234 13.92 1.92 -21.66
CA SER A 234 13.19 2.01 -20.38
C SER A 234 11.70 1.66 -20.52
N GLY A 235 11.07 1.25 -19.41
CA GLY A 235 9.65 0.91 -19.32
C GLY A 235 9.34 -0.47 -18.76
N ALA A 236 10.37 -1.23 -18.33
CA ALA A 236 10.17 -2.40 -17.49
C ALA A 236 9.63 -1.95 -16.12
N ASP A 237 8.72 -2.75 -15.55
CA ASP A 237 8.03 -2.41 -14.31
C ASP A 237 8.98 -2.33 -13.10
N HIS A 238 8.52 -1.65 -12.04
CA HIS A 238 9.27 -1.51 -10.77
C HIS A 238 9.63 -2.90 -10.21
N HIS A 239 10.79 -2.99 -9.54
CA HIS A 239 11.36 -4.23 -8.98
C HIS A 239 11.63 -5.34 -10.01
N ASN A 240 11.59 -5.03 -11.31
CA ASN A 240 12.02 -5.93 -12.36
C ASN A 240 13.54 -5.85 -12.55
N VAL A 241 14.20 -6.98 -12.82
CA VAL A 241 15.65 -7.01 -13.10
C VAL A 241 16.08 -6.20 -14.33
N GLN A 242 15.13 -5.88 -15.22
CA GLN A 242 15.34 -5.05 -16.41
C GLN A 242 14.86 -3.61 -16.20
N PHE A 243 14.52 -3.23 -14.95
CA PHE A 243 14.09 -1.87 -14.67
C PHE A 243 15.18 -0.88 -15.06
N ASP A 244 14.77 0.12 -15.83
CA ASP A 244 15.60 1.27 -16.22
C ASP A 244 14.70 2.48 -16.40
N LEU A 245 15.28 3.66 -16.42
CA LEU A 245 14.57 4.92 -16.58
C LEU A 245 15.17 5.77 -17.69
N ASP A 246 14.36 6.58 -18.33
CA ASP A 246 14.85 7.65 -19.18
C ASP A 246 15.30 8.82 -18.31
N GLU A 247 16.60 9.14 -18.33
CA GLU A 247 17.21 10.16 -17.49
C GLU A 247 16.65 11.57 -17.74
N ASP A 248 16.04 11.85 -18.91
CA ASP A 248 15.36 13.12 -19.18
C ASP A 248 14.20 13.37 -18.17
N SER A 249 13.68 12.32 -17.53
CA SER A 249 12.67 12.40 -16.48
C SER A 249 13.17 13.08 -15.21
N LEU A 250 14.46 13.03 -14.94
CA LEU A 250 15.07 13.62 -13.73
C LEU A 250 14.99 15.15 -13.79
N ASP A 251 15.28 15.75 -14.93
CA ASP A 251 15.15 17.20 -15.14
C ASP A 251 13.69 17.64 -15.01
N ILE A 252 12.75 16.85 -15.55
CA ILE A 252 11.32 17.12 -15.44
C ILE A 252 10.88 17.11 -13.97
N GLY A 253 11.29 16.09 -13.22
CA GLY A 253 11.00 15.99 -11.79
C GLY A 253 11.58 17.15 -10.97
N ALA A 254 12.84 17.50 -11.21
CA ALA A 254 13.52 18.60 -10.52
C ALA A 254 12.88 19.96 -10.82
N CYS A 255 12.62 20.26 -12.10
CA CYS A 255 11.97 21.51 -12.50
C CYS A 255 10.55 21.61 -11.94
N HIS A 256 9.78 20.52 -11.96
CA HIS A 256 8.42 20.52 -11.41
C HIS A 256 8.43 20.73 -9.89
N THR A 257 9.35 20.09 -9.17
CA THR A 257 9.53 20.28 -7.72
C THR A 257 9.81 21.76 -7.38
N LEU A 258 10.74 22.38 -8.09
CA LEU A 258 11.06 23.81 -7.87
C LEU A 258 9.89 24.73 -8.19
N GLN A 259 9.20 24.50 -9.31
CA GLN A 259 8.07 25.34 -9.70
C GLN A 259 6.89 25.19 -8.74
N TYR A 260 6.55 23.94 -8.35
CA TYR A 260 5.52 23.71 -7.34
C TYR A 260 5.83 24.45 -6.04
N ALA A 261 7.05 24.33 -5.58
CA ALA A 261 7.48 24.96 -4.35
C ALA A 261 7.40 26.49 -4.40
N LEU A 262 7.73 27.12 -5.52
CA LEU A 262 7.56 28.57 -5.71
C LEU A 262 6.07 28.95 -5.72
N ASP A 263 5.26 28.24 -6.50
CA ASP A 263 3.82 28.54 -6.66
C ASP A 263 3.01 28.22 -5.37
N PHE A 264 3.50 27.32 -4.50
CA PHE A 264 2.90 27.02 -3.19
C PHE A 264 3.10 28.16 -2.17
N MET A 265 4.17 28.93 -2.31
CA MET A 265 4.51 30.04 -1.40
C MET A 265 3.98 31.40 -1.83
N ASP A 266 3.38 31.49 -3.03
CA ASP A 266 2.74 32.70 -3.55
C ASP A 266 1.28 32.79 -3.08
#